data_6e827a09358d639c16e4251ef799c829
#
_entry.id   6e827a09358d639c16e4251ef799c829
#
_cell.length_a   1.000
_cell.length_b   1.000
_cell.length_c   1.000
_cell.angle_alpha   90.00
_cell.angle_beta   90.00
_cell.angle_gamma   90.00
#
_symmetry.space_group_name_H-M   'P 1'
#
loop_
_entity.id
_entity.type
_entity.pdbx_description
1 polymer ?
#
loop_
_entity_poly.entity_id
_entity_poly.type
_entity_poly.pdbx_seq_one_letter_code
_entity_poly.pdbx_strand_id
1 'polypeptide(L)'
;MIHSGGFMQMSRRIVMAVGLSLVLVAPQSFAAQETGKVSVVDSGKILQQLPETKQAEATLQATAAPLQKELDRLNQDYQKSVAAYRQQAGSMTKPTRDLKEKEIGAKAQALEKYQQEKFGRGGIVEKKQQELLIPIRQKVLAAVEAIAQKEGFALVLEKNIAIYVTPENDLTFKVMNQLNIK
;
A
#
# COMPACT_ATOMS: atom_id res chain seq x y z
N MET A 1 -71.09 -57.91 60.00
CA MET A 1 -72.13 -57.27 59.14
C MET A 1 -71.46 -56.95 57.86
N ILE A 2 -71.58 -57.79 56.87
CA ILE A 2 -72.45 -57.61 55.70
C ILE A 2 -71.83 -56.57 54.75
N HIS A 3 -71.44 -56.77 53.65
CA HIS A 3 -71.70 -57.41 52.34
C HIS A 3 -70.71 -56.82 51.34
N SER A 4 -70.04 -57.61 50.59
CA SER A 4 -70.50 -58.12 49.31
C SER A 4 -70.31 -57.11 48.15
N GLY A 5 -69.54 -57.47 47.27
CA GLY A 5 -69.89 -57.72 45.89
C GLY A 5 -69.04 -56.85 44.91
N GLY A 6 -68.48 -57.51 44.08
CA GLY A 6 -68.65 -57.82 42.71
C GLY A 6 -67.40 -57.55 41.88
N PHE A 7 -66.73 -58.49 41.58
CA PHE A 7 -66.51 -59.19 40.33
C PHE A 7 -66.94 -58.38 39.08
N MET A 8 -66.02 -57.91 38.31
CA MET A 8 -66.10 -58.18 36.86
C MET A 8 -64.83 -57.82 36.12
N GLN A 9 -64.33 -58.84 35.61
CA GLN A 9 -63.34 -58.96 34.54
C GLN A 9 -63.59 -57.96 33.39
N MET A 10 -62.54 -57.32 32.88
CA MET A 10 -62.43 -57.18 31.44
C MET A 10 -61.01 -56.91 31.04
N SER A 11 -60.46 -57.92 30.51
CA SER A 11 -59.23 -57.94 29.70
C SER A 11 -59.34 -57.00 28.52
N ARG A 12 -58.40 -56.12 28.32
CA ARG A 12 -58.14 -55.55 26.98
C ARG A 12 -56.69 -55.10 26.84
N ARG A 13 -55.96 -55.96 26.20
CA ARG A 13 -54.95 -55.75 25.19
C ARG A 13 -54.25 -54.36 25.18
N ILE A 14 -53.12 -54.26 25.84
CA ILE A 14 -52.14 -53.21 25.61
C ILE A 14 -51.43 -53.61 24.35
N VAL A 15 -51.76 -52.95 23.24
CA VAL A 15 -51.01 -52.98 22.02
C VAL A 15 -49.79 -52.04 22.19
N MET A 16 -48.59 -52.62 22.36
CA MET A 16 -47.34 -51.90 22.28
C MET A 16 -47.18 -51.48 20.83
N ALA A 17 -47.47 -50.22 20.53
CA ALA A 17 -47.00 -49.56 19.33
C ALA A 17 -45.53 -49.11 19.52
N VAL A 18 -44.60 -49.98 19.14
CA VAL A 18 -43.21 -49.60 18.99
C VAL A 18 -43.13 -48.67 17.78
N GLY A 19 -43.20 -47.36 18.06
CA GLY A 19 -42.95 -46.33 17.08
C GLY A 19 -41.47 -46.35 16.69
N LEU A 20 -41.16 -46.94 15.56
CA LEU A 20 -39.85 -46.88 14.90
C LEU A 20 -39.65 -45.46 14.38
N SER A 21 -39.08 -44.55 15.22
CA SER A 21 -38.70 -43.22 14.83
C SER A 21 -37.51 -43.33 13.88
N LEU A 22 -37.79 -43.32 12.59
CA LEU A 22 -36.78 -43.18 11.53
C LEU A 22 -36.19 -41.76 11.59
N VAL A 23 -35.06 -41.60 12.31
CA VAL A 23 -34.30 -40.37 12.32
C VAL A 23 -33.68 -40.25 10.92
N LEU A 24 -34.31 -39.46 10.04
CA LEU A 24 -33.71 -39.02 8.80
C LEU A 24 -32.52 -38.10 9.15
N VAL A 25 -31.34 -38.69 9.26
CA VAL A 25 -30.07 -37.92 9.24
C VAL A 25 -29.92 -37.38 7.81
N ALA A 26 -30.42 -36.18 7.58
CA ALA A 26 -30.10 -35.45 6.37
C ALA A 26 -28.57 -35.31 6.31
N PRO A 27 -27.91 -35.70 5.19
CA PRO A 27 -26.49 -35.41 5.05
C PRO A 27 -26.35 -33.89 5.10
N GLN A 28 -25.73 -33.38 6.15
CA GLN A 28 -25.27 -32.00 6.17
C GLN A 28 -24.20 -31.93 5.11
N SER A 29 -24.59 -31.42 3.93
CA SER A 29 -23.64 -31.01 2.93
C SER A 29 -22.79 -29.91 3.61
N PHE A 30 -21.60 -30.27 4.08
CA PHE A 30 -20.56 -29.29 4.33
C PHE A 30 -20.37 -28.59 2.98
N ALA A 31 -20.98 -27.41 2.82
CA ALA A 31 -20.61 -26.52 1.74
C ALA A 31 -19.11 -26.37 1.86
N ALA A 32 -18.38 -26.97 0.94
CA ALA A 32 -16.95 -26.76 0.81
C ALA A 32 -16.81 -25.25 0.72
N GLN A 33 -16.28 -24.64 1.80
CA GLN A 33 -15.97 -23.24 1.81
C GLN A 33 -15.01 -23.08 0.63
N GLU A 34 -15.46 -22.44 -0.44
CA GLU A 34 -14.59 -22.16 -1.58
C GLU A 34 -13.38 -21.43 -1.02
N THR A 35 -12.29 -22.16 -0.88
CA THR A 35 -11.00 -21.56 -0.54
C THR A 35 -10.66 -20.65 -1.70
N GLY A 36 -10.89 -19.34 -1.50
CA GLY A 36 -10.73 -18.35 -2.55
C GLY A 36 -9.34 -18.48 -3.17
N LYS A 37 -9.29 -18.51 -4.48
CA LYS A 37 -8.04 -18.60 -5.23
C LYS A 37 -7.12 -17.46 -4.87
N VAL A 38 -5.83 -17.74 -4.74
CA VAL A 38 -4.78 -16.74 -4.51
C VAL A 38 -3.98 -16.55 -5.79
N SER A 39 -3.69 -15.32 -6.11
CA SER A 39 -2.86 -14.94 -7.26
C SER A 39 -1.76 -13.96 -6.86
N VAL A 40 -0.86 -13.70 -7.79
CA VAL A 40 0.19 -12.69 -7.63
C VAL A 40 0.17 -11.69 -8.78
N VAL A 41 0.76 -10.53 -8.54
CA VAL A 41 1.00 -9.50 -9.55
C VAL A 41 2.34 -8.82 -9.28
N ASP A 42 3.09 -8.53 -10.32
CA ASP A 42 4.30 -7.71 -10.27
C ASP A 42 3.92 -6.26 -10.58
N SER A 43 3.50 -5.53 -9.54
CA SER A 43 3.10 -4.13 -9.69
C SER A 43 4.27 -3.23 -10.10
N GLY A 44 5.49 -3.57 -9.67
CA GLY A 44 6.71 -2.86 -10.05
C GLY A 44 6.95 -2.92 -11.55
N LYS A 45 6.86 -4.12 -12.15
CA LYS A 45 6.99 -4.30 -13.60
C LYS A 45 5.92 -3.55 -14.37
N ILE A 46 4.66 -3.59 -13.90
CA ILE A 46 3.56 -2.86 -14.53
C ILE A 46 3.83 -1.36 -14.51
N LEU A 47 4.18 -0.81 -13.34
CA LEU A 47 4.47 0.62 -13.18
C LEU A 47 5.62 1.08 -14.07
N GLN A 48 6.71 0.31 -14.16
CA GLN A 48 7.86 0.65 -15.02
C GLN A 48 7.51 0.74 -16.50
N GLN A 49 6.54 -0.03 -16.96
CA GLN A 49 6.16 -0.10 -18.36
C GLN A 49 5.00 0.84 -18.74
N LEU A 50 4.33 1.43 -17.75
CA LEU A 50 3.26 2.41 -17.99
C LEU A 50 3.81 3.71 -18.60
N PRO A 51 3.25 4.18 -19.74
CA PRO A 51 3.64 5.47 -20.31
C PRO A 51 3.46 6.64 -19.34
N GLU A 52 2.39 6.60 -18.53
CA GLU A 52 2.10 7.61 -17.51
C GLU A 52 3.19 7.70 -16.44
N THR A 53 3.81 6.58 -16.08
CA THR A 53 4.95 6.59 -15.13
C THR A 53 6.14 7.34 -15.72
N LYS A 54 6.48 7.07 -16.97
CA LYS A 54 7.57 7.78 -17.66
C LYS A 54 7.30 9.29 -17.75
N GLN A 55 6.06 9.66 -18.03
CA GLN A 55 5.66 11.07 -18.05
C GLN A 55 5.73 11.70 -16.66
N ALA A 56 5.32 10.98 -15.62
CA ALA A 56 5.40 11.40 -14.22
C ALA A 56 6.86 11.63 -13.81
N GLU A 57 7.77 10.71 -14.16
CA GLU A 57 9.21 10.84 -13.90
C GLU A 57 9.81 12.07 -14.60
N ALA A 58 9.49 12.28 -15.88
CA ALA A 58 9.94 13.47 -16.62
C ALA A 58 9.42 14.77 -15.98
N THR A 59 8.15 14.79 -15.55
CA THR A 59 7.55 15.94 -14.87
C THR A 59 8.21 16.20 -13.50
N LEU A 60 8.48 15.14 -12.75
CA LEU A 60 9.16 15.25 -11.46
C LEU A 60 10.58 15.77 -11.62
N GLN A 61 11.32 15.26 -12.61
CA GLN A 61 12.66 15.74 -12.93
C GLN A 61 12.65 17.22 -13.36
N ALA A 62 11.72 17.63 -14.22
CA ALA A 62 11.57 19.03 -14.62
C ALA A 62 11.24 19.95 -13.42
N THR A 63 10.50 19.45 -12.43
CA THR A 63 10.19 20.17 -11.18
C THR A 63 11.42 20.24 -10.27
N ALA A 64 12.16 19.14 -10.11
CA ALA A 64 13.29 19.05 -9.20
C ALA A 64 14.55 19.78 -9.72
N ALA A 65 14.81 19.79 -11.04
CA ALA A 65 16.01 20.34 -11.61
C ALA A 65 16.26 21.83 -11.27
N PRO A 66 15.30 22.75 -11.40
CA PRO A 66 15.53 24.15 -11.01
C PRO A 66 15.73 24.32 -9.49
N LEU A 67 15.08 23.49 -8.67
CA LEU A 67 15.26 23.49 -7.22
C LEU A 67 16.65 23.02 -6.84
N GLN A 68 17.16 21.98 -7.49
CA GLN A 68 18.51 21.49 -7.28
C GLN A 68 19.55 22.56 -7.68
N LYS A 69 19.36 23.21 -8.83
CA LYS A 69 20.25 24.29 -9.28
C LYS A 69 20.32 25.44 -8.26
N GLU A 70 19.20 25.80 -7.67
CA GLU A 70 19.17 26.86 -6.64
C GLU A 70 19.81 26.38 -5.34
N LEU A 71 19.62 25.13 -4.92
CA LEU A 71 20.30 24.55 -3.77
C LEU A 71 21.82 24.57 -3.96
N ASP A 72 22.30 24.21 -5.16
CA ASP A 72 23.73 24.24 -5.50
C ASP A 72 24.28 25.67 -5.46
N ARG A 73 23.52 26.64 -5.95
CA ARG A 73 23.89 28.07 -5.88
C ARG A 73 24.02 28.57 -4.45
N LEU A 74 23.03 28.26 -3.61
CA LEU A 74 23.05 28.63 -2.17
C LEU A 74 24.23 28.00 -1.45
N ASN A 75 24.51 26.73 -1.73
CA ASN A 75 25.65 26.02 -1.18
C ASN A 75 26.98 26.65 -1.61
N GLN A 76 27.14 26.99 -2.89
CA GLN A 76 28.32 27.67 -3.41
C GLN A 76 28.51 29.04 -2.75
N ASP A 77 27.45 29.82 -2.59
CA ASP A 77 27.49 31.13 -1.93
C ASP A 77 27.90 31.03 -0.46
N TYR A 78 27.38 30.03 0.25
CA TYR A 78 27.78 29.72 1.60
C TYR A 78 29.27 29.35 1.66
N GLN A 79 29.73 28.40 0.85
CA GLN A 79 31.12 27.96 0.82
C GLN A 79 32.10 29.11 0.48
N LYS A 80 31.76 29.94 -0.48
CA LYS A 80 32.56 31.14 -0.81
C LYS A 80 32.67 32.11 0.37
N SER A 81 31.56 32.32 1.08
CA SER A 81 31.56 33.22 2.25
C SER A 81 32.41 32.66 3.40
N VAL A 82 32.35 31.35 3.64
CA VAL A 82 33.20 30.67 4.64
C VAL A 82 34.67 30.76 4.24
N ALA A 83 35.02 30.50 2.98
CA ALA A 83 36.40 30.58 2.49
C ALA A 83 36.97 31.99 2.62
N ALA A 84 36.22 33.01 2.17
CA ALA A 84 36.62 34.42 2.29
C ALA A 84 36.82 34.83 3.74
N TYR A 85 35.94 34.43 4.63
CA TYR A 85 36.07 34.69 6.07
C TYR A 85 37.37 34.08 6.64
N ARG A 86 37.62 32.79 6.34
CA ARG A 86 38.83 32.10 6.82
C ARG A 86 40.14 32.81 6.40
N GLN A 87 40.15 33.34 5.18
CA GLN A 87 41.34 34.04 4.66
C GLN A 87 41.55 35.42 5.33
N GLN A 88 40.46 36.09 5.71
CA GLN A 88 40.51 37.48 6.15
C GLN A 88 40.31 37.66 7.67
N ALA A 89 39.87 36.64 8.41
CA ALA A 89 39.50 36.73 9.82
C ALA A 89 40.60 37.27 10.71
N GLY A 90 41.89 36.96 10.40
CA GLY A 90 43.06 37.45 11.18
C GLY A 90 43.29 38.91 11.07
N SER A 91 42.87 39.58 10.00
CA SER A 91 43.04 41.02 9.76
C SER A 91 41.77 41.84 10.11
N MET A 92 40.66 41.19 10.41
CA MET A 92 39.40 41.86 10.69
C MET A 92 39.36 42.39 12.16
N THR A 93 38.69 43.53 12.33
CA THR A 93 38.30 44.01 13.68
C THR A 93 37.24 43.10 14.26
N LYS A 94 37.09 43.06 15.60
CA LYS A 94 36.07 42.25 16.27
C LYS A 94 34.65 42.54 15.76
N PRO A 95 34.17 43.78 15.62
CA PRO A 95 32.83 44.04 15.10
C PRO A 95 32.63 43.52 13.69
N THR A 96 33.66 43.62 12.82
CA THR A 96 33.61 43.13 11.44
C THR A 96 33.51 41.58 11.40
N ARG A 97 34.24 40.88 12.25
CA ARG A 97 34.14 39.43 12.40
C ARG A 97 32.76 39.00 12.85
N ASP A 98 32.23 39.63 13.94
CA ASP A 98 30.89 39.30 14.45
C ASP A 98 29.81 39.47 13.39
N LEU A 99 29.89 40.52 12.55
CA LEU A 99 28.99 40.71 11.42
C LEU A 99 29.12 39.62 10.34
N LYS A 100 30.35 39.21 9.99
CA LYS A 100 30.59 38.18 8.98
C LYS A 100 30.16 36.81 9.47
N GLU A 101 30.39 36.47 10.72
CA GLU A 101 29.92 35.23 11.34
C GLU A 101 28.39 35.16 11.34
N LYS A 102 27.72 36.27 11.67
CA LYS A 102 26.26 36.35 11.60
C LYS A 102 25.74 36.19 10.15
N GLU A 103 26.41 36.81 9.18
CA GLU A 103 26.06 36.65 7.74
C GLU A 103 26.22 35.20 7.27
N ILE A 104 27.31 34.54 7.62
CA ILE A 104 27.57 33.13 7.31
C ILE A 104 26.52 32.23 7.99
N GLY A 105 26.24 32.49 9.25
CA GLY A 105 25.17 31.76 9.98
C GLY A 105 23.81 31.90 9.32
N ALA A 106 23.45 33.09 8.88
CA ALA A 106 22.20 33.32 8.14
C ALA A 106 22.14 32.54 6.80
N LYS A 107 23.27 32.49 6.07
CA LYS A 107 23.37 31.68 4.83
C LYS A 107 23.25 30.19 5.11
N ALA A 108 23.86 29.67 6.16
CA ALA A 108 23.75 28.27 6.56
C ALA A 108 22.29 27.92 6.89
N GLN A 109 21.62 28.76 7.67
CA GLN A 109 20.21 28.58 7.99
C GLN A 109 19.29 28.64 6.76
N ALA A 110 19.55 29.56 5.85
CA ALA A 110 18.81 29.67 4.58
C ALA A 110 18.97 28.43 3.70
N LEU A 111 20.19 27.89 3.61
CA LEU A 111 20.50 26.67 2.88
C LEU A 111 19.76 25.45 3.47
N GLU A 112 19.85 25.28 4.79
CA GLU A 112 19.15 24.20 5.53
C GLU A 112 17.64 24.29 5.35
N LYS A 113 17.07 25.47 5.55
CA LYS A 113 15.64 25.73 5.35
C LYS A 113 15.20 25.41 3.93
N TYR A 114 15.95 25.86 2.93
CA TYR A 114 15.65 25.58 1.53
C TYR A 114 15.68 24.08 1.25
N GLN A 115 16.71 23.37 1.70
CA GLN A 115 16.84 21.93 1.57
C GLN A 115 15.64 21.20 2.19
N GLN A 116 15.27 21.56 3.42
CA GLN A 116 14.14 20.98 4.12
C GLN A 116 12.80 21.25 3.41
N GLU A 117 12.53 22.48 3.00
CA GLU A 117 11.29 22.86 2.34
C GLU A 117 11.12 22.26 0.93
N LYS A 118 12.23 22.09 0.20
CA LYS A 118 12.17 21.61 -1.19
C LYS A 118 12.34 20.10 -1.29
N PHE A 119 13.28 19.51 -0.54
CA PHE A 119 13.67 18.10 -0.66
C PHE A 119 13.44 17.28 0.61
N GLY A 120 13.17 17.92 1.75
CA GLY A 120 12.89 17.23 3.00
C GLY A 120 11.54 16.52 3.00
N ARG A 121 11.27 15.84 4.10
CA ARG A 121 9.98 15.13 4.32
C ARG A 121 8.82 16.13 4.25
N GLY A 122 7.84 15.85 3.40
CA GLY A 122 6.73 16.76 3.12
C GLY A 122 7.11 18.00 2.28
N GLY A 123 8.32 18.01 1.71
CA GLY A 123 8.79 19.08 0.82
C GLY A 123 8.13 19.08 -0.55
N ILE A 124 8.49 20.05 -1.38
CA ILE A 124 7.84 20.25 -2.68
C ILE A 124 8.03 19.04 -3.60
N VAL A 125 9.24 18.45 -3.64
CA VAL A 125 9.56 17.32 -4.52
C VAL A 125 8.77 16.09 -4.12
N GLU A 126 8.69 15.78 -2.80
CA GLU A 126 7.92 14.65 -2.30
C GLU A 126 6.42 14.82 -2.59
N LYS A 127 5.87 16.01 -2.33
CA LYS A 127 4.45 16.29 -2.65
C LYS A 127 4.16 16.11 -4.13
N LYS A 128 5.04 16.61 -4.99
CA LYS A 128 4.89 16.44 -6.44
C LYS A 128 4.97 14.98 -6.86
N GLN A 129 5.88 14.21 -6.28
CA GLN A 129 5.96 12.77 -6.51
C GLN A 129 4.66 12.05 -6.11
N GLN A 130 4.11 12.35 -4.94
CA GLN A 130 2.85 11.76 -4.49
C GLN A 130 1.69 12.14 -5.41
N GLU A 131 1.56 13.42 -5.78
CA GLU A 131 0.55 13.93 -6.72
C GLU A 131 0.56 13.16 -8.05
N LEU A 132 1.74 12.88 -8.58
CA LEU A 132 1.91 12.19 -9.85
C LEU A 132 1.69 10.67 -9.75
N LEU A 133 2.16 10.04 -8.67
CA LEU A 133 2.14 8.58 -8.56
C LEU A 133 0.84 8.01 -7.98
N ILE A 134 0.10 8.76 -7.15
CA ILE A 134 -1.15 8.29 -6.57
C ILE A 134 -2.16 7.87 -7.65
N PRO A 135 -2.49 8.70 -8.67
CA PRO A 135 -3.46 8.31 -9.69
C PRO A 135 -2.99 7.12 -10.53
N ILE A 136 -1.68 7.00 -10.78
CA ILE A 136 -1.11 5.86 -11.52
C ILE A 136 -1.29 4.56 -10.74
N ARG A 137 -0.98 4.58 -9.44
CA ARG A 137 -1.19 3.41 -8.55
C ARG A 137 -2.65 3.02 -8.46
N GLN A 138 -3.54 3.99 -8.34
CA GLN A 138 -4.99 3.73 -8.33
C GLN A 138 -5.47 3.09 -9.64
N LYS A 139 -4.96 3.53 -10.78
CA LYS A 139 -5.25 2.93 -12.09
C LYS A 139 -4.81 1.46 -12.16
N VAL A 140 -3.59 1.16 -11.68
CA VAL A 140 -3.08 -0.21 -11.63
C VAL A 140 -3.92 -1.07 -10.69
N LEU A 141 -4.21 -0.57 -9.48
CA LEU A 141 -5.04 -1.27 -8.49
C LEU A 141 -6.42 -1.62 -9.06
N ALA A 142 -7.09 -0.65 -9.68
CA ALA A 142 -8.40 -0.89 -10.31
C ALA A 142 -8.35 -1.97 -11.39
N ALA A 143 -7.27 -2.03 -12.18
CA ALA A 143 -7.09 -3.08 -13.19
C ALA A 143 -6.85 -4.45 -12.56
N VAL A 144 -6.08 -4.52 -11.46
CA VAL A 144 -5.87 -5.75 -10.68
C VAL A 144 -7.19 -6.24 -10.10
N GLU A 145 -7.95 -5.36 -9.45
CA GLU A 145 -9.25 -5.69 -8.85
C GLU A 145 -10.24 -6.22 -9.91
N ALA A 146 -10.34 -5.56 -11.05
CA ALA A 146 -11.23 -5.99 -12.13
C ALA A 146 -10.91 -7.40 -12.64
N ILE A 147 -9.62 -7.74 -12.78
CA ILE A 147 -9.19 -9.07 -13.21
C ILE A 147 -9.41 -10.09 -12.09
N ALA A 148 -9.07 -9.76 -10.84
CA ALA A 148 -9.27 -10.64 -9.70
C ALA A 148 -10.74 -11.02 -9.53
N GLN A 149 -11.64 -10.07 -9.60
CA GLN A 149 -13.08 -10.29 -9.54
C GLN A 149 -13.58 -11.15 -10.70
N LYS A 150 -13.15 -10.86 -11.92
CA LYS A 150 -13.55 -11.60 -13.13
C LYS A 150 -13.13 -13.07 -13.08
N GLU A 151 -11.97 -13.37 -12.52
CA GLU A 151 -11.39 -14.72 -12.49
C GLU A 151 -11.63 -15.46 -11.15
N GLY A 152 -12.33 -14.82 -10.19
CA GLY A 152 -12.69 -15.42 -8.90
C GLY A 152 -11.53 -15.55 -7.94
N PHE A 153 -10.54 -14.67 -8.00
CA PHE A 153 -9.48 -14.60 -7.00
C PHE A 153 -9.95 -13.83 -5.77
N ALA A 154 -9.77 -14.41 -4.60
CA ALA A 154 -10.10 -13.78 -3.32
C ALA A 154 -8.95 -12.93 -2.75
N LEU A 155 -7.72 -13.21 -3.20
CA LEU A 155 -6.52 -12.51 -2.74
C LEU A 155 -5.52 -12.37 -3.88
N VAL A 156 -4.96 -11.17 -4.02
CA VAL A 156 -3.83 -10.89 -4.92
C VAL A 156 -2.68 -10.36 -4.09
N LEU A 157 -1.52 -10.96 -4.22
CA LEU A 157 -0.30 -10.59 -3.50
C LEU A 157 0.74 -10.02 -4.47
N GLU A 158 1.67 -9.24 -3.94
CA GLU A 158 2.86 -8.86 -4.70
C GLU A 158 3.72 -10.08 -5.02
N LYS A 159 4.16 -10.19 -6.28
CA LYS A 159 4.93 -11.34 -6.75
C LYS A 159 6.26 -11.53 -6.02
N ASN A 160 6.89 -10.45 -5.56
CA ASN A 160 8.19 -10.48 -4.88
C ASN A 160 8.17 -11.17 -3.51
N ILE A 161 6.99 -11.39 -2.90
CA ILE A 161 6.86 -12.13 -1.63
C ILE A 161 6.52 -13.60 -1.83
N ALA A 162 6.23 -14.03 -3.07
CA ALA A 162 5.95 -15.41 -3.39
C ALA A 162 7.24 -16.16 -3.73
N ILE A 163 7.50 -17.29 -3.04
CA ILE A 163 8.62 -18.18 -3.36
C ILE A 163 8.36 -18.94 -4.65
N TYR A 164 7.09 -19.30 -4.88
CA TYR A 164 6.65 -20.05 -6.05
C TYR A 164 5.23 -19.64 -6.43
N VAL A 165 4.97 -19.51 -7.71
CA VAL A 165 3.64 -19.28 -8.28
C VAL A 165 3.56 -19.97 -9.65
N THR A 166 2.41 -20.58 -9.96
CA THR A 166 2.16 -21.12 -11.30
C THR A 166 1.81 -19.99 -12.27
N PRO A 167 2.08 -20.15 -13.57
CA PRO A 167 1.77 -19.12 -14.57
C PRO A 167 0.29 -18.68 -14.58
N GLU A 168 -0.63 -19.60 -14.28
CA GLU A 168 -2.08 -19.34 -14.26
C GLU A 168 -2.48 -18.37 -13.15
N ASN A 169 -1.70 -18.38 -12.05
CA ASN A 169 -1.93 -17.53 -10.89
C ASN A 169 -1.12 -16.21 -10.91
N ASP A 170 -0.34 -15.97 -11.98
CA ASP A 170 0.36 -14.70 -12.20
C ASP A 170 -0.47 -13.78 -13.10
N LEU A 171 -1.06 -12.75 -12.52
CA LEU A 171 -1.93 -11.80 -13.23
C LEU A 171 -1.17 -10.69 -13.94
N THR A 172 0.17 -10.62 -13.81
CA THR A 172 0.97 -9.48 -14.29
C THR A 172 0.67 -9.13 -15.75
N PHE A 173 0.76 -10.11 -16.65
CA PHE A 173 0.51 -9.88 -18.08
C PHE A 173 -0.95 -9.57 -18.41
N LYS A 174 -1.89 -10.15 -17.67
CA LYS A 174 -3.32 -9.84 -17.84
C LYS A 174 -3.63 -8.39 -17.45
N VAL A 175 -3.04 -7.93 -16.35
CA VAL A 175 -3.14 -6.53 -15.92
C VAL A 175 -2.48 -5.59 -16.93
N MET A 176 -1.30 -5.94 -17.44
CA MET A 176 -0.62 -5.17 -18.48
C MET A 176 -1.50 -5.05 -19.74
N ASN A 177 -2.09 -6.14 -20.19
CA ASN A 177 -3.02 -6.13 -21.33
C ASN A 177 -4.25 -5.27 -21.07
N GLN A 178 -4.84 -5.34 -19.87
CA GLN A 178 -5.97 -4.51 -19.44
C GLN A 178 -5.62 -3.01 -19.49
N LEU A 179 -4.38 -2.68 -19.18
CA LEU A 179 -3.84 -1.30 -19.19
C LEU A 179 -3.29 -0.87 -20.56
N ASN A 180 -3.42 -1.73 -21.60
CA ASN A 180 -2.86 -1.52 -22.94
C ASN A 180 -1.33 -1.31 -22.96
N ILE A 181 -0.62 -1.93 -22.03
CA ILE A 181 0.84 -1.98 -22.02
C ILE A 181 1.29 -3.09 -22.99
N LYS A 182 2.15 -2.72 -23.94
CA LYS A 182 2.72 -3.64 -24.93
C LYS A 182 4.08 -4.15 -24.50
#